data_53ad92fdfaa4b4e81c36014c483f7b0b
#
_entry.id   53ad92fdfaa4b4e81c36014c483f7b0b
#
_cell.length_a   1.000
_cell.length_b   1.000
_cell.length_c   1.000
_cell.angle_alpha   90.00
_cell.angle_beta   90.00
_cell.angle_gamma   90.00
#
_symmetry.space_group_name_H-M   'P 1'
#
loop_
_entity.id
_entity.type
_entity.pdbx_description
1 polymer ?
#
loop_
_entity_poly.entity_id
_entity_poly.type
_entity_poly.pdbx_seq_one_letter_code
_entity_poly.pdbx_strand_id
1 'polypeptide(L)'
;MIKEAIIKLSQKEDLTYQEAESVMDEIMSGQATPVQMSSYLTALSMKGETIDEITASAAGMRAHCIKLLHDLDVLEIVGTGGDGANSFNISTTSSLVIAAGGISVAKHGNRAASSKSGAADVLETLGVNITIPPEKSAELLKKINICFLFAQNYHIAMKYVAPIRKELGIRTVFNILGPLSNPAGANMELMGVFDQTLVEPLAQVMAKLGVTKGMVVFGQDKLDEISMSAPTSVCEIKDGWFQSYEITPEQFGYERCSKDDLVGGTPAENAEITKKILKGEERGPKRQAVCLNAGAALYIAGKAESIEKGVRMAEELIDSGAALRKLEEFITCSNA
;
A
#
# COMPACT_ATOMS: atom_id res chain seq x y z
N MET A 1 -23.83 13.72 -14.23
CA MET A 1 -23.00 12.58 -14.68
C MET A 1 -23.28 11.29 -13.93
N ILE A 2 -23.32 11.28 -12.55
CA ILE A 2 -23.51 10.03 -11.80
C ILE A 2 -24.80 9.26 -12.13
N LYS A 3 -25.90 9.92 -12.45
CA LYS A 3 -27.17 9.27 -12.83
C LYS A 3 -27.05 8.50 -14.16
N GLU A 4 -26.43 9.10 -15.15
CA GLU A 4 -26.18 8.48 -16.46
C GLU A 4 -25.22 7.29 -16.32
N ALA A 5 -24.18 7.44 -15.50
CA ALA A 5 -23.24 6.37 -15.19
C ALA A 5 -23.94 5.17 -14.52
N ILE A 6 -24.83 5.39 -13.56
CA ILE A 6 -25.62 4.33 -12.93
C ILE A 6 -26.46 3.59 -13.97
N ILE A 7 -27.08 4.28 -14.91
CA ILE A 7 -27.89 3.65 -15.98
C ILE A 7 -27.00 2.75 -16.84
N LYS A 8 -25.85 3.23 -17.32
CA LYS A 8 -24.89 2.45 -18.11
C LYS A 8 -24.43 1.19 -17.35
N LEU A 9 -23.97 1.37 -16.10
CA LEU A 9 -23.48 0.27 -15.26
C LEU A 9 -24.57 -0.77 -14.99
N SER A 10 -25.85 -0.35 -14.84
CA SER A 10 -26.98 -1.29 -14.66
C SER A 10 -27.24 -2.16 -15.89
N GLN A 11 -26.81 -1.70 -17.07
CA GLN A 11 -26.85 -2.43 -18.35
C GLN A 11 -25.54 -3.22 -18.60
N LYS A 12 -24.62 -3.23 -17.63
CA LYS A 12 -23.27 -3.82 -17.71
C LYS A 12 -22.38 -3.18 -18.77
N GLU A 13 -22.63 -1.93 -19.10
CA GLU A 13 -21.77 -1.15 -19.99
C GLU A 13 -20.62 -0.51 -19.22
N ASP A 14 -19.45 -0.45 -19.86
CA ASP A 14 -18.27 0.19 -19.30
C ASP A 14 -18.38 1.72 -19.36
N LEU A 15 -17.85 2.38 -18.35
CA LEU A 15 -17.67 3.84 -18.41
C LEU A 15 -16.36 4.17 -19.12
N THR A 16 -16.37 5.26 -19.87
CA THR A 16 -15.12 5.87 -20.33
C THR A 16 -14.35 6.45 -19.14
N TYR A 17 -13.06 6.69 -19.33
CA TYR A 17 -12.22 7.37 -18.33
C TYR A 17 -12.87 8.69 -17.87
N GLN A 18 -13.33 9.53 -18.81
CA GLN A 18 -13.93 10.84 -18.51
C GLN A 18 -15.24 10.74 -17.73
N GLU A 19 -16.08 9.74 -18.04
CA GLU A 19 -17.32 9.51 -17.30
C GLU A 19 -17.01 9.10 -15.85
N ALA A 20 -16.09 8.15 -15.65
CA ALA A 20 -15.69 7.68 -14.32
C ALA A 20 -15.00 8.79 -13.50
N GLU A 21 -14.14 9.61 -14.11
CA GLU A 21 -13.49 10.76 -13.49
C GLU A 21 -14.52 11.78 -13.03
N SER A 22 -15.49 12.13 -13.90
CA SER A 22 -16.55 13.08 -13.56
C SER A 22 -17.44 12.59 -12.42
N VAL A 23 -17.74 11.29 -12.38
CA VAL A 23 -18.50 10.71 -11.25
C VAL A 23 -17.70 10.79 -9.96
N MET A 24 -16.41 10.47 -10.01
CA MET A 24 -15.54 10.56 -8.83
C MET A 24 -15.44 12.01 -8.32
N ASP A 25 -15.38 12.99 -9.23
CA ASP A 25 -15.40 14.41 -8.86
C ASP A 25 -16.72 14.80 -8.15
N GLU A 26 -17.88 14.36 -8.66
CA GLU A 26 -19.18 14.58 -7.98
C GLU A 26 -19.21 13.94 -6.59
N ILE A 27 -18.64 12.75 -6.42
CA ILE A 27 -18.56 12.05 -5.14
C ILE A 27 -17.63 12.79 -4.18
N MET A 28 -16.41 13.09 -4.61
CA MET A 28 -15.37 13.68 -3.74
C MET A 28 -15.66 15.15 -3.40
N SER A 29 -16.43 15.86 -4.22
CA SER A 29 -16.91 17.22 -3.90
C SER A 29 -18.17 17.24 -3.04
N GLY A 30 -18.76 16.07 -2.73
CA GLY A 30 -19.97 15.94 -1.92
C GLY A 30 -21.27 16.33 -2.65
N GLN A 31 -21.26 16.37 -3.97
CA GLN A 31 -22.44 16.70 -4.79
C GLN A 31 -23.35 15.47 -4.99
N ALA A 32 -22.79 14.27 -4.95
CA ALA A 32 -23.56 13.03 -5.06
C ALA A 32 -24.35 12.74 -3.77
N THR A 33 -25.59 12.32 -3.92
CA THR A 33 -26.40 11.89 -2.76
C THR A 33 -25.98 10.50 -2.26
N PRO A 34 -26.25 10.13 -0.98
CA PRO A 34 -25.99 8.78 -0.48
C PRO A 34 -26.59 7.68 -1.36
N VAL A 35 -27.82 7.87 -1.87
CA VAL A 35 -28.48 6.90 -2.75
C VAL A 35 -27.74 6.76 -4.07
N GLN A 36 -27.28 7.85 -4.66
CA GLN A 36 -26.51 7.82 -5.91
C GLN A 36 -25.16 7.13 -5.70
N MET A 37 -24.42 7.47 -4.63
CA MET A 37 -23.15 6.83 -4.30
C MET A 37 -23.33 5.32 -4.09
N SER A 38 -24.32 4.92 -3.30
CA SER A 38 -24.63 3.51 -3.05
C SER A 38 -24.94 2.75 -4.34
N SER A 39 -25.81 3.32 -5.19
CA SER A 39 -26.18 2.71 -6.48
C SER A 39 -24.99 2.59 -7.42
N TYR A 40 -24.19 3.65 -7.54
CA TYR A 40 -22.99 3.66 -8.39
C TYR A 40 -21.96 2.62 -7.95
N LEU A 41 -21.59 2.62 -6.67
CA LEU A 41 -20.59 1.70 -6.13
C LEU A 41 -21.04 0.24 -6.25
N THR A 42 -22.31 -0.03 -6.01
CA THR A 42 -22.88 -1.38 -6.14
C THR A 42 -22.90 -1.83 -7.59
N ALA A 43 -23.40 -0.99 -8.51
CA ALA A 43 -23.48 -1.32 -9.93
C ALA A 43 -22.09 -1.54 -10.54
N LEU A 44 -21.11 -0.68 -10.21
CA LEU A 44 -19.72 -0.80 -10.66
C LEU A 44 -19.09 -2.11 -10.16
N SER A 45 -19.25 -2.42 -8.89
CA SER A 45 -18.74 -3.68 -8.29
C SER A 45 -19.40 -4.93 -8.91
N MET A 46 -20.71 -4.90 -9.20
CA MET A 46 -21.42 -6.01 -9.83
C MET A 46 -21.05 -6.21 -11.31
N LYS A 47 -20.68 -5.15 -12.01
CA LYS A 47 -20.19 -5.21 -13.39
C LYS A 47 -18.75 -5.74 -13.42
N GLY A 48 -17.94 -5.36 -12.46
CA GLY A 48 -16.48 -5.48 -12.45
C GLY A 48 -15.81 -4.25 -13.07
N GLU A 49 -14.85 -3.68 -12.37
CA GLU A 49 -14.15 -2.46 -12.75
C GLU A 49 -13.18 -2.70 -13.92
N THR A 50 -13.18 -1.82 -14.92
CA THR A 50 -12.16 -1.79 -15.97
C THR A 50 -10.93 -1.01 -15.53
N ILE A 51 -9.80 -1.19 -16.22
CA ILE A 51 -8.55 -0.44 -15.98
C ILE A 51 -8.79 1.07 -16.06
N ASP A 52 -9.59 1.53 -17.03
CA ASP A 52 -9.87 2.96 -17.20
C ASP A 52 -10.77 3.50 -16.08
N GLU A 53 -11.76 2.75 -15.63
CA GLU A 53 -12.61 3.12 -14.49
C GLU A 53 -11.82 3.18 -13.18
N ILE A 54 -10.91 2.23 -12.93
CA ILE A 54 -10.04 2.26 -11.75
C ILE A 54 -9.06 3.43 -11.83
N THR A 55 -8.43 3.64 -13.00
CA THR A 55 -7.47 4.73 -13.20
C THR A 55 -8.12 6.09 -12.98
N ALA A 56 -9.30 6.32 -13.58
CA ALA A 56 -10.05 7.55 -13.42
C ALA A 56 -10.49 7.78 -11.96
N SER A 57 -10.94 6.72 -11.30
CA SER A 57 -11.33 6.79 -9.88
C SER A 57 -10.15 7.17 -8.98
N ALA A 58 -8.98 6.58 -9.21
CA ALA A 58 -7.77 6.91 -8.48
C ALA A 58 -7.28 8.34 -8.77
N ALA A 59 -7.32 8.77 -10.03
CA ALA A 59 -6.97 10.14 -10.43
C ALA A 59 -7.88 11.17 -9.77
N GLY A 60 -9.20 10.93 -9.77
CA GLY A 60 -10.17 11.77 -9.08
C GLY A 60 -9.92 11.84 -7.57
N MET A 61 -9.60 10.72 -6.93
CA MET A 61 -9.25 10.69 -5.51
C MET A 61 -7.95 11.47 -5.22
N ARG A 62 -6.92 11.36 -6.08
CA ARG A 62 -5.67 12.15 -5.99
C ARG A 62 -5.90 13.65 -6.22
N ALA A 63 -6.85 14.03 -7.08
CA ALA A 63 -7.18 15.43 -7.33
C ALA A 63 -7.79 16.11 -6.09
N HIS A 64 -8.50 15.36 -5.27
CA HIS A 64 -9.17 15.84 -4.06
C HIS A 64 -8.38 15.59 -2.75
N CYS A 65 -7.16 15.09 -2.82
CA CYS A 65 -6.31 14.92 -1.63
C CYS A 65 -5.45 16.17 -1.36
N ILE A 66 -5.02 16.32 -0.12
CA ILE A 66 -3.95 17.25 0.24
C ILE A 66 -2.64 16.64 -0.28
N LYS A 67 -1.99 17.30 -1.24
CA LYS A 67 -0.74 16.81 -1.84
C LYS A 67 0.45 17.06 -0.93
N LEU A 68 1.32 16.06 -0.80
CA LEU A 68 2.66 16.23 -0.24
C LEU A 68 3.57 16.76 -1.35
N LEU A 69 4.06 18.00 -1.21
CA LEU A 69 4.93 18.62 -2.22
C LEU A 69 6.40 18.28 -1.92
N HIS A 70 7.07 17.68 -2.89
CA HIS A 70 8.50 17.32 -2.86
C HIS A 70 9.07 17.20 -4.27
N ASP A 71 10.39 17.07 -4.37
CA ASP A 71 11.17 16.91 -5.61
C ASP A 71 11.97 15.59 -5.66
N LEU A 72 11.55 14.60 -4.88
CA LEU A 72 12.26 13.32 -4.71
C LEU A 72 11.60 12.20 -5.51
N ASP A 73 12.38 11.21 -5.92
CA ASP A 73 11.87 9.90 -6.27
C ASP A 73 11.44 9.18 -4.99
N VAL A 74 10.20 8.71 -4.96
CA VAL A 74 9.58 8.20 -3.74
C VAL A 74 9.00 6.82 -3.98
N LEU A 75 9.23 5.94 -3.00
CA LEU A 75 8.70 4.60 -2.97
C LEU A 75 7.51 4.49 -1.99
N GLU A 76 6.45 3.84 -2.44
CA GLU A 76 5.37 3.32 -1.60
C GLU A 76 5.51 1.80 -1.45
N ILE A 77 5.26 1.29 -0.25
CA ILE A 77 5.04 -0.14 0.01
C ILE A 77 3.74 -0.31 0.77
N VAL A 78 2.78 -1.03 0.18
CA VAL A 78 1.41 -1.07 0.70
C VAL A 78 0.66 -2.30 0.22
N GLY A 79 -0.24 -2.84 1.05
CA GLY A 79 -1.23 -3.81 0.63
C GLY A 79 -2.61 -3.17 0.51
N THR A 80 -3.49 -3.76 -0.30
CA THR A 80 -4.90 -3.35 -0.41
C THR A 80 -5.66 -3.56 0.90
N GLY A 81 -5.18 -4.47 1.73
CA GLY A 81 -5.93 -4.98 2.86
C GLY A 81 -7.07 -5.90 2.44
N GLY A 82 -7.82 -6.40 3.43
CA GLY A 82 -9.00 -7.22 3.16
C GLY A 82 -8.70 -8.66 2.72
N ASP A 83 -7.49 -9.12 2.86
CA ASP A 83 -7.00 -10.47 2.55
C ASP A 83 -7.43 -11.53 3.58
N GLY A 84 -7.84 -11.08 4.78
CA GLY A 84 -8.25 -11.96 5.89
C GLY A 84 -7.09 -12.73 6.54
N ALA A 85 -5.84 -12.43 6.20
CA ALA A 85 -4.67 -13.14 6.71
C ALA A 85 -4.36 -12.82 8.18
N ASN A 86 -4.78 -11.63 8.66
CA ASN A 86 -4.44 -11.13 9.99
C ASN A 86 -2.92 -11.12 10.26
N SER A 87 -2.11 -10.92 9.22
CA SER A 87 -0.66 -10.84 9.33
C SER A 87 -0.23 -9.67 10.22
N PHE A 88 0.97 -9.77 10.80
CA PHE A 88 1.57 -8.58 11.42
C PHE A 88 1.85 -7.52 10.35
N ASN A 89 2.21 -6.29 10.78
CA ASN A 89 2.37 -5.16 9.86
C ASN A 89 3.67 -5.30 9.02
N ILE A 90 3.68 -6.24 8.04
CA ILE A 90 4.83 -6.59 7.20
C ILE A 90 5.31 -5.35 6.44
N SER A 91 4.46 -4.73 5.61
CA SER A 91 4.84 -3.57 4.79
C SER A 91 5.28 -2.37 5.64
N THR A 92 4.67 -2.16 6.83
CA THR A 92 5.08 -1.07 7.72
C THR A 92 6.48 -1.32 8.31
N THR A 93 6.77 -2.55 8.73
CA THR A 93 8.11 -2.92 9.23
C THR A 93 9.14 -2.84 8.10
N SER A 94 8.79 -3.32 6.89
CA SER A 94 9.63 -3.25 5.70
C SER A 94 9.96 -1.82 5.30
N SER A 95 9.03 -0.87 5.46
CA SER A 95 9.26 0.55 5.13
C SER A 95 10.42 1.17 5.90
N LEU A 96 10.64 0.76 7.16
CA LEU A 96 11.76 1.20 7.99
C LEU A 96 13.09 0.63 7.48
N VAL A 97 13.11 -0.62 7.03
CA VAL A 97 14.29 -1.26 6.44
C VAL A 97 14.66 -0.59 5.11
N ILE A 98 13.66 -0.35 4.25
CA ILE A 98 13.83 0.32 2.96
C ILE A 98 14.41 1.72 3.15
N ALA A 99 13.85 2.49 4.08
CA ALA A 99 14.33 3.84 4.39
C ALA A 99 15.75 3.83 4.97
N ALA A 100 16.11 2.82 5.76
CA ALA A 100 17.49 2.63 6.24
C ALA A 100 18.47 2.34 5.10
N GLY A 101 18.00 1.74 4.00
CA GLY A 101 18.76 1.56 2.75
C GLY A 101 18.91 2.83 1.92
N GLY A 102 18.42 3.98 2.40
CA GLY A 102 18.55 5.27 1.75
C GLY A 102 17.58 5.53 0.62
N ILE A 103 16.42 4.88 0.63
CA ILE A 103 15.29 5.15 -0.28
C ILE A 103 14.30 6.08 0.43
N SER A 104 13.82 7.09 -0.28
CA SER A 104 12.74 7.95 0.22
C SER A 104 11.41 7.19 0.19
N VAL A 105 10.88 6.87 1.37
CA VAL A 105 9.62 6.12 1.54
C VAL A 105 8.53 7.07 2.04
N ALA A 106 7.49 7.27 1.23
CA ALA A 106 6.26 7.95 1.66
C ALA A 106 5.18 6.91 1.90
N LYS A 107 5.14 6.36 3.10
CA LYS A 107 4.18 5.32 3.42
C LYS A 107 2.80 5.90 3.66
N HIS A 108 1.87 5.59 2.78
CA HIS A 108 0.46 5.90 2.96
C HIS A 108 -0.23 4.78 3.75
N GLY A 109 -1.11 5.14 4.66
CA GLY A 109 -1.80 4.12 5.45
C GLY A 109 -2.89 4.68 6.36
N ASN A 110 -3.64 3.75 6.94
CA ASN A 110 -4.79 4.07 7.80
C ASN A 110 -4.77 3.17 9.06
N ARG A 111 -5.74 3.42 9.94
CA ARG A 111 -6.07 2.51 11.03
C ARG A 111 -6.68 1.21 10.49
N ALA A 112 -6.70 0.19 11.31
CA ALA A 112 -7.30 -1.09 10.96
C ALA A 112 -8.76 -0.93 10.51
N ALA A 113 -9.12 -1.59 9.39
CA ALA A 113 -10.49 -1.68 8.92
C ALA A 113 -11.09 -3.07 9.23
N SER A 114 -10.37 -4.13 8.93
CA SER A 114 -10.79 -5.52 9.15
C SER A 114 -9.79 -6.34 9.97
N SER A 115 -8.52 -5.92 10.01
CA SER A 115 -7.48 -6.53 10.84
C SER A 115 -7.50 -5.98 12.27
N LYS A 116 -6.63 -6.53 13.14
CA LYS A 116 -6.50 -6.05 14.54
C LYS A 116 -5.60 -4.82 14.68
N SER A 117 -4.74 -4.53 13.69
CA SER A 117 -3.76 -3.45 13.72
C SER A 117 -3.47 -2.95 12.31
N GLY A 118 -3.78 -1.70 12.03
CA GLY A 118 -3.40 -1.01 10.80
C GLY A 118 -2.01 -0.37 10.91
N ALA A 119 -1.52 0.18 9.80
CA ALA A 119 -0.22 0.85 9.75
C ALA A 119 -0.14 2.04 10.72
N ALA A 120 -1.21 2.84 10.81
CA ALA A 120 -1.31 3.96 11.74
C ALA A 120 -1.25 3.50 13.20
N ASP A 121 -1.97 2.41 13.52
CA ASP A 121 -2.07 1.91 14.89
C ASP A 121 -0.72 1.42 15.42
N VAL A 122 0.03 0.67 14.62
CA VAL A 122 1.35 0.16 15.00
C VAL A 122 2.40 1.28 15.08
N LEU A 123 2.40 2.24 14.15
CA LEU A 123 3.34 3.37 14.18
C LEU A 123 3.11 4.28 15.39
N GLU A 124 1.87 4.59 15.70
CA GLU A 124 1.50 5.34 16.90
C GLU A 124 1.93 4.61 18.18
N THR A 125 1.72 3.28 18.24
CA THR A 125 2.17 2.44 19.37
C THR A 125 3.70 2.39 19.48
N LEU A 126 4.43 2.46 18.36
CA LEU A 126 5.88 2.57 18.34
C LEU A 126 6.39 3.94 18.82
N GLY A 127 5.52 4.94 18.93
CA GLY A 127 5.84 6.30 19.39
C GLY A 127 6.01 7.32 18.26
N VAL A 128 5.70 6.96 17.01
CA VAL A 128 5.71 7.91 15.88
C VAL A 128 4.49 8.82 15.95
N ASN A 129 4.69 10.13 15.81
CA ASN A 129 3.58 11.07 15.69
C ASN A 129 3.02 11.01 14.27
N ILE A 130 1.86 10.36 14.11
CA ILE A 130 1.21 10.15 12.82
C ILE A 130 0.31 11.32 12.37
N THR A 131 0.11 12.32 13.22
CA THR A 131 -0.82 13.45 12.96
C THR A 131 -0.09 14.75 12.63
N ILE A 132 1.15 14.65 12.17
CA ILE A 132 1.95 15.81 11.75
C ILE A 132 1.37 16.45 10.46
N PRO A 133 1.57 17.78 10.27
CA PRO A 133 1.10 18.45 9.06
C PRO A 133 1.92 18.04 7.82
N PRO A 134 1.39 18.25 6.61
CA PRO A 134 2.06 17.86 5.37
C PRO A 134 3.47 18.43 5.19
N GLU A 135 3.69 19.67 5.61
CA GLU A 135 5.00 20.34 5.55
C GLU A 135 6.04 19.60 6.39
N LYS A 136 5.63 19.13 7.57
CA LYS A 136 6.50 18.32 8.45
C LYS A 136 6.76 16.94 7.84
N SER A 137 5.76 16.33 7.21
CA SER A 137 5.95 15.07 6.49
C SER A 137 6.97 15.22 5.35
N ALA A 138 6.93 16.32 4.60
CA ALA A 138 7.90 16.61 3.53
C ALA A 138 9.32 16.83 4.12
N GLU A 139 9.44 17.53 5.25
CA GLU A 139 10.72 17.69 5.97
C GLU A 139 11.30 16.33 6.38
N LEU A 140 10.49 15.44 6.96
CA LEU A 140 10.93 14.12 7.38
C LEU A 140 11.38 13.28 6.17
N LEU A 141 10.59 13.28 5.09
CA LEU A 141 10.93 12.55 3.87
C LEU A 141 12.32 12.97 3.34
N LYS A 142 12.60 14.28 3.33
CA LYS A 142 13.88 14.83 2.89
C LYS A 142 15.02 14.57 3.88
N LYS A 143 14.77 14.63 5.18
CA LYS A 143 15.80 14.57 6.22
C LYS A 143 16.19 13.16 6.60
N ILE A 144 15.19 12.27 6.71
CA ILE A 144 15.37 10.91 7.22
C ILE A 144 14.85 9.82 6.26
N ASN A 145 14.50 10.16 5.03
CA ASN A 145 14.01 9.25 4.00
C ASN A 145 12.73 8.48 4.34
N ILE A 146 11.93 8.95 5.30
CA ILE A 146 10.65 8.30 5.61
C ILE A 146 9.67 9.32 6.16
N CYS A 147 8.41 9.23 5.70
CA CYS A 147 7.26 9.86 6.33
C CYS A 147 6.07 8.90 6.33
N PHE A 148 5.10 9.18 7.20
CA PHE A 148 3.81 8.49 7.20
C PHE A 148 2.70 9.46 6.83
N LEU A 149 1.93 9.09 5.80
CA LEU A 149 0.81 9.85 5.29
C LEU A 149 -0.47 9.22 5.83
N PHE A 150 -0.94 9.74 6.95
CA PHE A 150 -2.15 9.23 7.59
C PHE A 150 -3.38 9.58 6.73
N ALA A 151 -4.02 8.57 6.14
CA ALA A 151 -5.06 8.74 5.13
C ALA A 151 -6.19 9.70 5.54
N GLN A 152 -6.56 9.74 6.82
CA GLN A 152 -7.61 10.63 7.30
C GLN A 152 -7.23 12.12 7.23
N ASN A 153 -5.93 12.44 7.33
CA ASN A 153 -5.43 13.81 7.24
C ASN A 153 -5.32 14.30 5.79
N TYR A 154 -5.10 13.38 4.84
CA TYR A 154 -4.86 13.72 3.44
C TYR A 154 -6.09 13.58 2.56
N HIS A 155 -6.96 12.60 2.82
CA HIS A 155 -8.17 12.32 2.03
C HIS A 155 -9.44 12.78 2.75
N ILE A 156 -9.55 14.08 3.02
CA ILE A 156 -10.68 14.66 3.76
C ILE A 156 -12.03 14.38 3.07
N ALA A 157 -12.05 14.32 1.75
CA ALA A 157 -13.23 14.02 0.95
C ALA A 157 -13.83 12.62 1.23
N MET A 158 -13.04 11.70 1.79
CA MET A 158 -13.54 10.37 2.18
C MET A 158 -14.66 10.41 3.22
N LYS A 159 -14.83 11.52 3.93
CA LYS A 159 -15.98 11.73 4.85
C LYS A 159 -17.34 11.54 4.17
N TYR A 160 -17.44 11.81 2.86
CA TYR A 160 -18.68 11.63 2.11
C TYR A 160 -18.96 10.16 1.77
N VAL A 161 -17.92 9.36 1.59
CA VAL A 161 -18.01 7.97 1.11
C VAL A 161 -17.94 6.94 2.24
N ALA A 162 -17.14 7.21 3.27
CA ALA A 162 -16.89 6.24 4.34
C ALA A 162 -18.16 5.70 5.04
N PRO A 163 -19.17 6.53 5.35
CA PRO A 163 -20.43 6.03 5.91
C PRO A 163 -21.17 5.09 4.98
N ILE A 164 -21.20 5.42 3.67
CA ILE A 164 -21.86 4.63 2.63
C ILE A 164 -21.19 3.25 2.49
N ARG A 165 -19.87 3.22 2.41
CA ARG A 165 -19.10 1.96 2.34
C ARG A 165 -19.34 1.07 3.54
N LYS A 166 -19.40 1.66 4.74
CA LYS A 166 -19.66 0.95 5.99
C LYS A 166 -21.06 0.31 5.99
N GLU A 167 -22.06 1.04 5.50
CA GLU A 167 -23.45 0.57 5.44
C GLU A 167 -23.63 -0.49 4.34
N LEU A 168 -23.00 -0.33 3.18
CA LEU A 168 -23.04 -1.31 2.09
C LEU A 168 -22.44 -2.66 2.51
N GLY A 169 -21.35 -2.67 3.28
CA GLY A 169 -20.70 -3.89 3.76
C GLY A 169 -20.13 -4.82 2.67
N ILE A 170 -20.05 -4.34 1.42
CA ILE A 170 -19.49 -5.09 0.28
C ILE A 170 -18.16 -4.47 -0.16
N ARG A 171 -17.39 -5.23 -0.95
CA ARG A 171 -16.22 -4.68 -1.64
C ARG A 171 -16.67 -3.76 -2.78
N THR A 172 -15.97 -2.66 -2.94
CA THR A 172 -16.18 -1.67 -3.99
C THR A 172 -14.82 -1.22 -4.53
N VAL A 173 -14.79 -0.43 -5.59
CA VAL A 173 -13.55 0.16 -6.14
C VAL A 173 -12.68 0.81 -5.04
N PHE A 174 -13.26 1.38 -4.00
CA PHE A 174 -12.50 1.96 -2.87
C PHE A 174 -11.64 0.96 -2.09
N ASN A 175 -11.82 -0.35 -2.26
CA ASN A 175 -10.95 -1.35 -1.63
C ASN A 175 -9.59 -1.46 -2.31
N ILE A 176 -9.46 -0.97 -3.53
CA ILE A 176 -8.21 -0.96 -4.30
C ILE A 176 -7.64 0.45 -4.54
N LEU A 177 -8.43 1.52 -4.25
CA LEU A 177 -7.99 2.89 -4.49
C LEU A 177 -6.99 3.42 -3.45
N GLY A 178 -6.97 2.85 -2.23
CA GLY A 178 -6.05 3.31 -1.17
C GLY A 178 -4.59 3.32 -1.62
N PRO A 179 -4.04 2.19 -2.06
CA PRO A 179 -2.68 2.12 -2.60
C PRO A 179 -2.44 3.08 -3.78
N LEU A 180 -3.40 3.16 -4.69
CA LEU A 180 -3.31 3.98 -5.90
C LEU A 180 -3.40 5.49 -5.67
N SER A 181 -3.65 5.94 -4.44
CA SER A 181 -3.95 7.35 -4.12
C SER A 181 -2.94 8.00 -3.19
N ASN A 182 -1.70 7.53 -3.20
CA ASN A 182 -0.66 8.11 -2.34
C ASN A 182 -0.51 9.61 -2.57
N PRO A 183 -0.67 10.46 -1.51
CA PRO A 183 -0.60 11.92 -1.62
C PRO A 183 0.76 12.48 -2.05
N ALA A 184 1.83 11.70 -1.91
CA ALA A 184 3.16 12.05 -2.40
C ALA A 184 3.36 11.79 -3.90
N GLY A 185 2.40 11.10 -4.56
CA GLY A 185 2.56 10.76 -5.97
C GLY A 185 3.74 9.84 -6.22
N ALA A 186 3.88 8.80 -5.39
CA ALA A 186 4.99 7.84 -5.48
C ALA A 186 5.17 7.33 -6.92
N ASN A 187 6.40 7.38 -7.42
CA ASN A 187 6.78 6.91 -8.76
C ASN A 187 7.44 5.52 -8.74
N MET A 188 7.64 4.98 -7.55
CA MET A 188 8.04 3.59 -7.30
C MET A 188 7.07 2.96 -6.31
N GLU A 189 6.63 1.71 -6.56
CA GLU A 189 5.63 1.10 -5.69
C GLU A 189 5.74 -0.43 -5.64
N LEU A 190 5.68 -0.99 -4.43
CA LEU A 190 5.40 -2.41 -4.19
C LEU A 190 3.99 -2.52 -3.60
N MET A 191 3.04 -2.99 -4.42
CA MET A 191 1.63 -3.13 -4.05
C MET A 191 1.24 -4.60 -3.89
N GLY A 192 0.75 -4.98 -2.71
CA GLY A 192 0.10 -6.26 -2.51
C GLY A 192 -1.41 -6.21 -2.74
N VAL A 193 -1.98 -7.26 -3.31
CA VAL A 193 -3.41 -7.35 -3.61
C VAL A 193 -4.04 -8.59 -2.95
N PHE A 194 -5.33 -8.48 -2.61
CA PHE A 194 -6.09 -9.56 -1.96
C PHE A 194 -6.62 -10.63 -2.93
N ASP A 195 -6.48 -10.41 -4.24
CA ASP A 195 -6.99 -11.31 -5.29
C ASP A 195 -6.03 -11.34 -6.48
N GLN A 196 -5.73 -12.54 -6.96
CA GLN A 196 -4.80 -12.76 -8.07
C GLN A 196 -5.24 -12.07 -9.36
N THR A 197 -6.53 -11.96 -9.60
CA THR A 197 -7.09 -11.34 -10.80
C THR A 197 -6.78 -9.84 -10.90
N LEU A 198 -6.36 -9.21 -9.80
CA LEU A 198 -5.98 -7.80 -9.72
C LEU A 198 -4.53 -7.54 -10.08
N VAL A 199 -3.66 -8.58 -10.13
CA VAL A 199 -2.20 -8.40 -10.27
C VAL A 199 -1.85 -7.64 -11.55
N GLU A 200 -2.25 -8.12 -12.71
CA GLU A 200 -1.94 -7.46 -13.99
C GLU A 200 -2.74 -6.18 -14.23
N PRO A 201 -4.06 -6.13 -13.96
CA PRO A 201 -4.83 -4.89 -14.14
C PRO A 201 -4.29 -3.73 -13.28
N LEU A 202 -3.96 -3.97 -12.01
CA LEU A 202 -3.47 -2.89 -11.15
C LEU A 202 -2.03 -2.47 -11.50
N ALA A 203 -1.20 -3.35 -12.06
CA ALA A 203 0.09 -2.95 -12.61
C ALA A 203 -0.09 -1.95 -13.78
N GLN A 204 -1.05 -2.19 -14.67
CA GLN A 204 -1.37 -1.25 -15.75
C GLN A 204 -1.94 0.08 -15.23
N VAL A 205 -2.81 0.03 -14.21
CA VAL A 205 -3.33 1.23 -13.54
C VAL A 205 -2.20 2.04 -12.91
N MET A 206 -1.30 1.39 -12.16
CA MET A 206 -0.13 2.05 -11.54
C MET A 206 0.72 2.78 -12.58
N ALA A 207 1.03 2.12 -13.69
CA ALA A 207 1.80 2.75 -14.77
C ALA A 207 1.07 3.96 -15.39
N LYS A 208 -0.25 3.87 -15.63
CA LYS A 208 -1.06 5.01 -16.09
C LYS A 208 -1.08 6.16 -15.08
N LEU A 209 -0.94 5.88 -13.80
CA LEU A 209 -0.90 6.86 -12.71
C LEU A 209 0.50 7.42 -12.44
N GLY A 210 1.51 7.03 -13.24
CA GLY A 210 2.86 7.60 -13.20
C GLY A 210 3.90 6.78 -12.43
N VAL A 211 3.58 5.54 -12.01
CA VAL A 211 4.58 4.62 -11.46
C VAL A 211 5.46 4.13 -12.60
N THR A 212 6.76 4.38 -12.51
CA THR A 212 7.76 4.00 -13.52
C THR A 212 8.44 2.68 -13.22
N LYS A 213 8.53 2.32 -11.94
CA LYS A 213 9.10 1.06 -11.47
C LYS A 213 8.27 0.53 -10.32
N GLY A 214 7.87 -0.71 -10.37
CA GLY A 214 7.04 -1.28 -9.30
C GLY A 214 6.75 -2.74 -9.49
N MET A 215 6.04 -3.29 -8.52
CA MET A 215 5.48 -4.64 -8.59
C MET A 215 4.09 -4.65 -7.98
N VAL A 216 3.18 -5.37 -8.62
CA VAL A 216 1.94 -5.81 -7.99
C VAL A 216 2.11 -7.28 -7.65
N VAL A 217 1.85 -7.64 -6.40
CA VAL A 217 2.11 -8.97 -5.86
C VAL A 217 0.88 -9.58 -5.19
N PHE A 218 0.77 -10.90 -5.29
CA PHE A 218 -0.28 -11.67 -4.63
C PHE A 218 0.33 -12.96 -4.08
N GLY A 219 0.39 -13.11 -2.78
CA GLY A 219 0.69 -14.39 -2.13
C GLY A 219 -0.43 -15.39 -2.41
N GLN A 220 -0.10 -16.56 -3.01
CA GLN A 220 -1.11 -17.54 -3.45
C GLN A 220 -1.86 -18.19 -2.28
N ASP A 221 -1.45 -17.93 -1.05
CA ASP A 221 -2.19 -18.20 0.19
C ASP A 221 -3.16 -17.08 0.59
N LYS A 222 -3.45 -16.14 -0.35
CA LYS A 222 -4.29 -14.96 -0.18
C LYS A 222 -3.68 -13.90 0.75
N LEU A 223 -2.38 -13.71 0.67
CA LEU A 223 -1.68 -12.64 1.38
C LEU A 223 -1.45 -11.47 0.42
N ASP A 224 -1.77 -10.26 0.82
CA ASP A 224 -1.49 -9.03 0.07
C ASP A 224 -0.06 -8.48 0.31
N GLU A 225 0.91 -9.40 0.29
CA GLU A 225 2.35 -9.17 0.44
C GLU A 225 3.12 -10.27 -0.33
N ILE A 226 4.42 -10.15 -0.47
CA ILE A 226 5.27 -11.29 -0.87
C ILE A 226 5.25 -12.31 0.28
N SER A 227 4.74 -13.52 -0.01
CA SER A 227 4.47 -14.53 1.01
C SER A 227 5.70 -15.36 1.36
N MET A 228 5.82 -15.68 2.66
CA MET A 228 6.75 -16.69 3.18
C MET A 228 6.12 -18.08 3.27
N SER A 229 4.78 -18.19 3.09
CA SER A 229 4.06 -19.47 3.25
C SER A 229 3.57 -20.06 1.93
N ALA A 230 3.68 -19.31 0.82
CA ALA A 230 3.25 -19.75 -0.50
C ALA A 230 4.09 -19.11 -1.61
N PRO A 231 3.97 -19.59 -2.87
CA PRO A 231 4.43 -18.83 -4.01
C PRO A 231 3.74 -17.48 -4.09
N THR A 232 4.38 -16.51 -4.72
CA THR A 232 3.83 -15.17 -4.95
C THR A 232 3.79 -14.88 -6.44
N SER A 233 2.60 -14.58 -6.95
CA SER A 233 2.41 -14.06 -8.31
C SER A 233 2.83 -12.60 -8.36
N VAL A 234 3.63 -12.23 -9.35
CA VAL A 234 4.19 -10.89 -9.52
C VAL A 234 3.87 -10.37 -10.92
N CYS A 235 3.47 -9.11 -11.03
CA CYS A 235 3.56 -8.34 -12.27
C CYS A 235 4.49 -7.15 -12.02
N GLU A 236 5.68 -7.19 -12.61
CA GLU A 236 6.69 -6.14 -12.50
C GLU A 236 6.47 -5.07 -13.56
N ILE A 237 6.63 -3.81 -13.16
CA ILE A 237 6.60 -2.62 -13.99
C ILE A 237 8.03 -2.08 -14.05
N LYS A 238 8.59 -1.93 -15.24
CA LYS A 238 9.91 -1.34 -15.43
C LYS A 238 9.97 -0.55 -16.72
N ASP A 239 10.08 0.77 -16.61
CA ASP A 239 10.27 1.68 -17.73
C ASP A 239 9.28 1.45 -18.90
N GLY A 240 8.00 1.23 -18.58
CA GLY A 240 6.91 0.98 -19.54
C GLY A 240 6.73 -0.47 -19.97
N TRP A 241 7.55 -1.41 -19.50
CA TRP A 241 7.41 -2.83 -19.71
C TRP A 241 6.73 -3.51 -18.53
N PHE A 242 6.00 -4.58 -18.84
CA PHE A 242 5.34 -5.43 -17.86
C PHE A 242 5.86 -6.85 -18.01
N GLN A 243 6.18 -7.49 -16.88
CA GLN A 243 6.58 -8.89 -16.86
C GLN A 243 5.89 -9.61 -15.71
N SER A 244 5.11 -10.65 -16.04
CA SER A 244 4.48 -11.52 -15.04
C SER A 244 5.35 -12.75 -14.81
N TYR A 245 5.59 -13.09 -13.54
CA TYR A 245 6.33 -14.26 -13.11
C TYR A 245 5.90 -14.67 -11.68
N GLU A 246 6.48 -15.78 -11.22
CA GLU A 246 6.26 -16.29 -9.86
C GLU A 246 7.58 -16.31 -9.10
N ILE A 247 7.53 -16.00 -7.82
CA ILE A 247 8.65 -16.13 -6.89
C ILE A 247 8.24 -16.99 -5.70
N THR A 248 9.21 -17.68 -5.11
CA THR A 248 9.01 -18.52 -3.93
C THR A 248 10.06 -18.23 -2.87
N PRO A 249 9.78 -18.46 -1.58
CA PRO A 249 10.76 -18.27 -0.50
C PRO A 249 12.09 -19.02 -0.74
N GLU A 250 12.00 -20.21 -1.31
CA GLU A 250 13.15 -21.11 -1.53
C GLU A 250 14.17 -20.51 -2.51
N GLN A 251 13.74 -19.68 -3.47
CA GLN A 251 14.63 -18.97 -4.39
C GLN A 251 15.57 -18.00 -3.68
N PHE A 252 15.19 -17.58 -2.46
CA PHE A 252 15.96 -16.67 -1.61
C PHE A 252 16.66 -17.38 -0.45
N GLY A 253 16.69 -18.73 -0.46
CA GLY A 253 17.32 -19.54 0.57
C GLY A 253 16.53 -19.65 1.87
N TYR A 254 15.22 -19.34 1.83
CA TYR A 254 14.34 -19.48 2.98
C TYR A 254 13.50 -20.75 2.89
N GLU A 255 13.28 -21.39 4.01
CA GLU A 255 12.32 -22.48 4.11
C GLU A 255 10.90 -21.90 4.21
N ARG A 256 9.96 -22.48 3.47
CA ARG A 256 8.56 -22.07 3.53
C ARG A 256 7.98 -22.33 4.91
N CYS A 257 7.35 -21.33 5.48
CA CYS A 257 6.68 -21.42 6.78
C CYS A 257 5.18 -21.75 6.63
N SER A 258 4.48 -21.87 7.74
CA SER A 258 3.04 -21.90 7.76
C SER A 258 2.49 -20.46 7.73
N LYS A 259 1.25 -20.28 7.27
CA LYS A 259 0.58 -18.97 7.29
C LYS A 259 0.40 -18.45 8.72
N ASP A 260 0.20 -19.34 9.67
CA ASP A 260 0.04 -19.00 11.09
C ASP A 260 1.31 -18.38 11.70
N ASP A 261 2.49 -18.68 11.15
CA ASP A 261 3.76 -18.07 11.59
C ASP A 261 3.82 -16.58 11.29
N LEU A 262 3.00 -16.08 10.37
CA LEU A 262 2.95 -14.67 9.97
C LEU A 262 1.86 -13.87 10.70
N VAL A 263 1.01 -14.53 11.45
CA VAL A 263 -0.11 -13.87 12.16
C VAL A 263 0.42 -12.86 13.17
N GLY A 264 -0.22 -11.70 13.16
CA GLY A 264 -0.02 -10.62 14.11
C GLY A 264 -1.08 -10.60 15.22
N GLY A 265 -1.14 -9.49 15.91
CA GLY A 265 -2.07 -9.30 17.03
C GLY A 265 -2.57 -7.87 17.13
N THR A 266 -2.75 -7.42 18.36
CA THR A 266 -3.05 -6.04 18.72
C THR A 266 -1.94 -5.08 18.27
N PRO A 267 -2.18 -3.76 18.22
CA PRO A 267 -1.10 -2.80 17.93
C PRO A 267 0.12 -2.94 18.83
N ALA A 268 -0.06 -3.25 20.11
CA ALA A 268 1.03 -3.45 21.05
C ALA A 268 1.84 -4.71 20.73
N GLU A 269 1.20 -5.83 20.41
CA GLU A 269 1.86 -7.07 20.00
C GLU A 269 2.62 -6.88 18.69
N ASN A 270 2.03 -6.18 17.70
CA ASN A 270 2.68 -5.92 16.43
C ASN A 270 3.85 -4.93 16.55
N ALA A 271 3.76 -3.94 17.43
CA ALA A 271 4.87 -3.06 17.75
C ALA A 271 6.04 -3.81 18.38
N GLU A 272 5.77 -4.78 19.26
CA GLU A 272 6.80 -5.64 19.84
C GLU A 272 7.45 -6.56 18.79
N ILE A 273 6.65 -7.17 17.90
CA ILE A 273 7.15 -7.94 16.75
C ILE A 273 8.10 -7.09 15.90
N THR A 274 7.66 -5.88 15.51
CA THR A 274 8.48 -4.94 14.73
C THR A 274 9.80 -4.62 15.45
N LYS A 275 9.77 -4.29 16.75
CA LYS A 275 10.97 -3.99 17.52
C LYS A 275 11.93 -5.17 17.56
N LYS A 276 11.45 -6.40 17.80
CA LYS A 276 12.27 -7.61 17.83
C LYS A 276 12.95 -7.88 16.48
N ILE A 277 12.21 -7.69 15.37
CA ILE A 277 12.78 -7.82 14.03
C ILE A 277 13.91 -6.81 13.83
N LEU A 278 13.63 -5.51 14.08
CA LEU A 278 14.61 -4.43 13.86
C LEU A 278 15.84 -4.50 14.76
N LYS A 279 15.71 -5.15 15.94
CA LYS A 279 16.83 -5.44 16.84
C LYS A 279 17.63 -6.69 16.45
N GLY A 280 17.15 -7.47 15.46
CA GLY A 280 17.76 -8.76 15.10
C GLY A 280 17.51 -9.89 16.11
N GLU A 281 16.57 -9.70 17.04
CA GLU A 281 16.16 -10.70 18.05
C GLU A 281 15.22 -11.75 17.45
N GLU A 282 14.33 -11.34 16.52
CA GLU A 282 13.49 -12.24 15.73
C GLU A 282 14.23 -12.62 14.45
N ARG A 283 14.48 -13.92 14.24
CA ARG A 283 15.23 -14.45 13.08
C ARG A 283 14.43 -15.41 12.20
N GLY A 284 13.21 -15.73 12.60
CA GLY A 284 12.31 -16.66 11.94
C GLY A 284 11.50 -16.05 10.78
N PRO A 285 10.36 -16.68 10.45
CA PRO A 285 9.52 -16.34 9.31
C PRO A 285 9.09 -14.89 9.24
N LYS A 286 8.81 -14.23 10.37
CA LYS A 286 8.40 -12.82 10.39
C LYS A 286 9.52 -11.90 9.89
N ARG A 287 10.77 -12.12 10.33
CA ARG A 287 11.92 -11.38 9.79
C ARG A 287 12.12 -11.65 8.31
N GLN A 288 12.02 -12.92 7.90
CA GLN A 288 12.18 -13.32 6.51
C GLN A 288 11.13 -12.67 5.60
N ALA A 289 9.86 -12.58 6.03
CA ALA A 289 8.82 -11.86 5.32
C ALA A 289 9.16 -10.37 5.13
N VAL A 290 9.68 -9.72 6.18
CA VAL A 290 10.16 -8.32 6.07
C VAL A 290 11.33 -8.21 5.09
N CYS A 291 12.29 -9.14 5.14
CA CYS A 291 13.45 -9.12 4.22
C CYS A 291 13.04 -9.34 2.77
N LEU A 292 12.06 -10.23 2.49
CA LEU A 292 11.53 -10.43 1.13
C LEU A 292 10.87 -9.15 0.58
N ASN A 293 9.95 -8.58 1.35
CA ASN A 293 9.21 -7.39 0.91
C ASN A 293 10.12 -6.15 0.82
N ALA A 294 11.01 -5.95 1.80
CA ALA A 294 12.00 -4.88 1.74
C ALA A 294 13.02 -5.09 0.61
N GLY A 295 13.46 -6.33 0.39
CA GLY A 295 14.40 -6.68 -0.66
C GLY A 295 13.87 -6.43 -2.06
N ALA A 296 12.61 -6.79 -2.32
CA ALA A 296 11.93 -6.48 -3.57
C ALA A 296 11.82 -4.96 -3.78
N ALA A 297 11.48 -4.19 -2.74
CA ALA A 297 11.42 -2.74 -2.82
C ALA A 297 12.79 -2.09 -3.05
N LEU A 298 13.86 -2.60 -2.43
CA LEU A 298 15.24 -2.15 -2.69
C LEU A 298 15.66 -2.44 -4.14
N TYR A 299 15.23 -3.56 -4.73
CA TYR A 299 15.43 -3.87 -6.13
C TYR A 299 14.64 -2.90 -7.04
N ILE A 300 13.35 -2.67 -6.78
CA ILE A 300 12.51 -1.70 -7.49
C ILE A 300 13.18 -0.33 -7.53
N ALA A 301 13.73 0.10 -6.41
CA ALA A 301 14.40 1.40 -6.27
C ALA A 301 15.81 1.44 -6.89
N GLY A 302 16.30 0.34 -7.46
CA GLY A 302 17.61 0.25 -8.11
C GLY A 302 18.80 0.25 -7.15
N LYS A 303 18.58 -0.02 -5.85
CA LYS A 303 19.66 -0.19 -4.86
C LYS A 303 20.29 -1.58 -4.91
N ALA A 304 19.57 -2.55 -5.45
CA ALA A 304 20.05 -3.90 -5.67
C ALA A 304 19.81 -4.30 -7.13
N GLU A 305 20.70 -5.14 -7.68
CA GLU A 305 20.64 -5.60 -9.08
C GLU A 305 19.59 -6.71 -9.28
N SER A 306 19.18 -7.37 -8.22
CA SER A 306 18.16 -8.42 -8.20
C SER A 306 17.40 -8.41 -6.89
N ILE A 307 16.22 -9.05 -6.85
CA ILE A 307 15.45 -9.24 -5.60
C ILE A 307 16.32 -9.99 -4.57
N GLU A 308 17.05 -11.02 -4.99
CA GLU A 308 17.94 -11.79 -4.10
C GLU A 308 18.98 -10.88 -3.42
N LYS A 309 19.68 -10.04 -4.19
CA LYS A 309 20.64 -9.07 -3.62
C LYS A 309 19.95 -8.06 -2.71
N GLY A 310 18.73 -7.64 -3.06
CA GLY A 310 17.92 -6.78 -2.21
C GLY A 310 17.55 -7.43 -0.88
N VAL A 311 17.21 -8.73 -0.87
CA VAL A 311 16.94 -9.51 0.33
C VAL A 311 18.19 -9.56 1.22
N ARG A 312 19.38 -9.85 0.67
CA ARG A 312 20.64 -9.83 1.45
C ARG A 312 20.93 -8.46 2.03
N MET A 313 20.71 -7.40 1.26
CA MET A 313 20.84 -6.02 1.74
C MET A 313 19.86 -5.72 2.90
N ALA A 314 18.61 -6.18 2.81
CA ALA A 314 17.62 -6.01 3.87
C ALA A 314 18.05 -6.73 5.17
N GLU A 315 18.61 -7.96 5.06
CA GLU A 315 19.18 -8.69 6.19
C GLU A 315 20.33 -7.92 6.85
N GLU A 316 21.25 -7.36 6.06
CA GLU A 316 22.37 -6.55 6.56
C GLU A 316 21.90 -5.26 7.25
N LEU A 317 20.89 -4.59 6.71
CA LEU A 317 20.32 -3.37 7.30
C LEU A 317 19.67 -3.64 8.67
N ILE A 318 19.10 -4.82 8.86
CA ILE A 318 18.58 -5.26 10.15
C ILE A 318 19.73 -5.64 11.09
N ASP A 319 20.64 -6.51 10.65
CA ASP A 319 21.71 -7.07 11.48
C ASP A 319 22.75 -6.01 11.93
N SER A 320 22.97 -4.97 11.13
CA SER A 320 23.80 -3.80 11.51
C SER A 320 23.09 -2.81 12.46
N GLY A 321 21.80 -3.01 12.74
CA GLY A 321 20.99 -2.10 13.53
C GLY A 321 20.60 -0.81 12.80
N ALA A 322 20.86 -0.69 11.48
CA ALA A 322 20.50 0.51 10.71
C ALA A 322 18.99 0.71 10.65
N ALA A 323 18.23 -0.36 10.51
CA ALA A 323 16.77 -0.30 10.49
C ALA A 323 16.17 0.09 11.86
N LEU A 324 16.76 -0.32 12.97
CA LEU A 324 16.37 0.11 14.31
C LEU A 324 16.64 1.61 14.51
N ARG A 325 17.84 2.07 14.16
CA ARG A 325 18.17 3.51 14.21
C ARG A 325 17.20 4.33 13.36
N LYS A 326 16.75 3.82 12.23
CA LYS A 326 15.76 4.50 11.38
C LYS A 326 14.41 4.68 12.09
N LEU A 327 13.94 3.69 12.83
CA LEU A 327 12.75 3.82 13.68
C LEU A 327 12.96 4.90 14.77
N GLU A 328 14.11 4.90 15.44
CA GLU A 328 14.43 5.86 16.49
C GLU A 328 14.50 7.30 15.96
N GLU A 329 15.12 7.50 14.77
CA GLU A 329 15.10 8.76 14.05
C GLU A 329 13.69 9.22 13.71
N PHE A 330 12.84 8.29 13.23
CA PHE A 330 11.46 8.60 12.85
C PHE A 330 10.64 9.02 14.07
N ILE A 331 10.77 8.30 15.20
CA ILE A 331 10.12 8.68 16.45
C ILE A 331 10.59 10.09 16.88
N THR A 332 11.89 10.32 16.94
CA THR A 332 12.47 11.59 17.39
C THR A 332 12.03 12.75 16.51
N CYS A 333 12.19 12.61 15.19
CA CYS A 333 11.92 13.71 14.26
C CYS A 333 10.42 13.99 14.07
N SER A 334 9.54 12.98 14.22
CA SER A 334 8.10 13.20 14.13
C SER A 334 7.52 13.90 15.36
N ASN A 335 8.18 13.83 16.52
CA ASN A 335 7.77 14.47 17.75
C ASN A 335 8.49 15.81 18.02
N ALA A 336 9.44 16.21 17.17
CA ALA A 336 10.16 17.49 17.22
C ALA A 336 9.39 18.62 16.43
#